data_a7fee4d71f65d531a37b702e44438554
#
_entry.id   a7fee4d71f65d531a37b702e44438554
#
_cell.length_a   1.000
_cell.length_b   1.000
_cell.length_c   1.000
_cell.angle_alpha   90.00
_cell.angle_beta   90.00
_cell.angle_gamma   90.00
#
_symmetry.space_group_name_H-M   'P 1'
#
loop_
_entity.id
_entity.type
_entity.pdbx_description
1 polymer ?
#
loop_
_entity_poly.entity_id
_entity_poly.type
_entity_poly.pdbx_seq_one_letter_code
_entity_poly.pdbx_strand_id
1 'polypeptide(L)'
;MIRGNSGPGEGRRRYLKAAQRHYVSSRKGLDDLATADTDDGPLRPEFVVRTLDQLASQDAVFTCDVGTPTVWAARYLTMNGRRRLIGSFSHGSMACALPQACGAQAVKRSRQVISMSGDGGLAMLMGELLTAKQNKLPIKVVVFNNGALAFVELEMKASGYVNFGTDLDDPDFSQLATSCGFLGLRVTQAAELQAKTKQFLAHDGPALLDVKVQRQELSMPPTISIEQARGFGLYLLQAVLSGRGDEVLDLAKTNLFSRLFS
;
A
#
# COMPACT_ATOMS: atom_id res chain seq x y z
N MET A 1 -37.13 -25.75 -19.96
CA MET A 1 -37.48 -25.70 -18.54
C MET A 1 -36.58 -24.67 -17.85
N ILE A 2 -37.12 -23.51 -17.57
CA ILE A 2 -36.41 -22.41 -16.81
C ILE A 2 -36.43 -22.87 -15.37
N ARG A 3 -35.27 -23.18 -14.81
CA ARG A 3 -35.15 -23.43 -13.35
C ARG A 3 -35.51 -22.13 -12.61
N GLY A 4 -36.60 -22.19 -11.87
CA GLY A 4 -37.05 -21.08 -11.04
C GLY A 4 -35.93 -20.63 -10.09
N ASN A 5 -35.80 -19.33 -10.01
CA ASN A 5 -34.84 -18.61 -9.16
C ASN A 5 -35.30 -18.72 -7.69
N SER A 6 -35.12 -19.90 -7.09
CA SER A 6 -35.33 -20.06 -5.64
C SER A 6 -34.24 -19.25 -4.93
N GLY A 7 -34.64 -18.23 -4.21
CA GLY A 7 -33.72 -17.41 -3.39
C GLY A 7 -32.83 -18.28 -2.51
N PRO A 8 -31.72 -17.75 -2.01
CA PRO A 8 -30.73 -18.53 -1.27
C PRO A 8 -31.40 -19.20 -0.08
N GLY A 9 -31.22 -20.55 0.03
CA GLY A 9 -31.75 -21.34 1.12
C GLY A 9 -31.27 -20.82 2.50
N GLU A 10 -31.98 -21.16 3.57
CA GLU A 10 -31.80 -20.62 4.92
C GLU A 10 -30.36 -20.79 5.44
N GLY A 11 -29.70 -21.91 5.13
CA GLY A 11 -28.30 -22.15 5.45
C GLY A 11 -27.34 -21.16 4.77
N ARG A 12 -27.60 -20.82 3.54
CA ARG A 12 -26.80 -19.84 2.77
C ARG A 12 -26.97 -18.43 3.32
N ARG A 13 -28.19 -18.06 3.74
CA ARG A 13 -28.47 -16.76 4.40
C ARG A 13 -27.75 -16.66 5.75
N ARG A 14 -27.75 -17.73 6.54
CA ARG A 14 -27.04 -17.78 7.83
C ARG A 14 -25.54 -17.63 7.64
N TYR A 15 -24.95 -18.33 6.68
CA TYR A 15 -23.53 -18.21 6.34
C TYR A 15 -23.18 -16.77 5.90
N LEU A 16 -23.97 -16.19 5.00
CA LEU A 16 -23.74 -14.81 4.53
C LEU A 16 -23.79 -13.81 5.68
N LYS A 17 -24.79 -13.92 6.58
CA LYS A 17 -24.87 -13.05 7.77
C LYS A 17 -23.68 -13.23 8.72
N ALA A 18 -23.16 -14.44 8.87
CA ALA A 18 -21.98 -14.72 9.69
C ALA A 18 -20.72 -14.11 9.05
N ALA A 19 -20.52 -14.30 7.75
CA ALA A 19 -19.42 -13.71 7.00
C ALA A 19 -19.44 -12.18 7.01
N GLN A 20 -20.62 -11.57 6.85
CA GLN A 20 -20.78 -10.12 6.93
C GLN A 20 -20.46 -9.59 8.33
N ARG A 21 -20.91 -10.25 9.39
CA ARG A 21 -20.57 -9.85 10.77
C ARG A 21 -19.06 -9.93 11.02
N HIS A 22 -18.43 -11.02 10.58
CA HIS A 22 -16.99 -11.17 10.69
C HIS A 22 -16.24 -10.06 9.91
N TYR A 23 -16.67 -9.77 8.69
CA TYR A 23 -16.10 -8.68 7.89
C TYR A 23 -16.21 -7.32 8.61
N VAL A 24 -17.40 -6.97 9.12
CA VAL A 24 -17.62 -5.71 9.83
C VAL A 24 -16.75 -5.62 11.09
N SER A 25 -16.66 -6.72 11.86
CA SER A 25 -15.80 -6.75 13.05
C SER A 25 -14.32 -6.59 12.73
N SER A 26 -13.83 -7.31 11.71
CA SER A 26 -12.43 -7.17 11.25
C SER A 26 -12.14 -5.79 10.65
N ARG A 27 -13.14 -5.21 9.97
CA ARG A 27 -13.02 -3.89 9.34
C ARG A 27 -12.84 -2.75 10.35
N LYS A 28 -13.52 -2.83 11.51
CA LYS A 28 -13.44 -1.79 12.53
C LYS A 28 -11.99 -1.52 12.96
N GLY A 29 -11.23 -2.56 13.33
CA GLY A 29 -9.83 -2.39 13.73
C GLY A 29 -8.91 -1.89 12.59
N LEU A 30 -9.26 -2.15 11.32
CA LEU A 30 -8.53 -1.60 10.16
C LEU A 30 -8.87 -0.12 9.94
N ASP A 31 -10.14 0.25 10.12
CA ASP A 31 -10.58 1.63 9.92
C ASP A 31 -9.98 2.59 10.97
N ASP A 32 -9.78 2.10 12.21
CA ASP A 32 -9.12 2.85 13.28
C ASP A 32 -7.64 3.19 12.95
N LEU A 33 -6.96 2.34 12.16
CA LEU A 33 -5.60 2.59 11.67
C LEU A 33 -5.55 3.55 10.49
N ALA A 34 -6.63 3.70 9.73
CA ALA A 34 -6.69 4.50 8.51
C ALA A 34 -7.10 5.97 8.79
N THR A 35 -6.56 6.54 9.86
CA THR A 35 -6.78 7.92 10.28
C THR A 35 -5.53 8.77 10.09
N ALA A 36 -5.70 10.08 9.99
CA ALA A 36 -4.59 11.01 10.00
C ALA A 36 -3.93 10.97 11.39
N ASP A 37 -2.64 10.70 11.45
CA ASP A 37 -1.88 10.94 12.66
C ASP A 37 -1.84 12.46 12.93
N THR A 38 -1.90 12.83 14.22
CA THR A 38 -1.82 14.22 14.65
C THR A 38 -0.38 14.71 14.72
N ASP A 39 0.61 13.83 14.55
CA ASP A 39 2.02 14.14 14.67
C ASP A 39 2.61 14.59 13.33
N ASP A 40 3.56 15.53 13.39
CA ASP A 40 4.34 16.05 12.25
C ASP A 40 5.38 15.00 11.76
N GLY A 41 4.93 13.81 11.36
CA GLY A 41 5.79 12.72 10.94
C GLY A 41 5.35 12.06 9.63
N PRO A 42 6.08 11.00 9.22
CA PRO A 42 5.67 10.18 8.07
C PRO A 42 4.26 9.63 8.25
N LEU A 43 3.51 9.60 7.15
CA LEU A 43 2.09 9.23 7.16
C LEU A 43 1.90 7.72 7.38
N ARG A 44 0.77 7.35 7.96
CA ARG A 44 0.32 5.96 7.93
C ARG A 44 -0.06 5.55 6.51
N PRO A 45 0.50 4.46 5.99
CA PRO A 45 0.17 3.99 4.64
C PRO A 45 -1.31 3.63 4.49
N GLU A 46 -1.96 3.19 5.55
CA GLU A 46 -3.40 2.92 5.61
C GLU A 46 -4.23 4.16 5.30
N PHE A 47 -3.87 5.29 5.88
CA PHE A 47 -4.53 6.57 5.62
C PHE A 47 -4.35 7.03 4.17
N VAL A 48 -3.17 6.78 3.59
CA VAL A 48 -2.90 7.08 2.17
C VAL A 48 -3.83 6.28 1.27
N VAL A 49 -3.92 4.95 1.46
CA VAL A 49 -4.76 4.08 0.62
C VAL A 49 -6.25 4.37 0.84
N ARG A 50 -6.67 4.68 2.07
CA ARG A 50 -8.04 5.09 2.35
C ARG A 50 -8.42 6.37 1.61
N THR A 51 -7.51 7.35 1.59
CA THR A 51 -7.72 8.61 0.86
C THR A 51 -7.82 8.36 -0.64
N LEU A 52 -6.96 7.51 -1.19
CA LEU A 52 -7.03 7.09 -2.60
C LEU A 52 -8.35 6.38 -2.90
N ASP A 53 -8.79 5.45 -2.06
CA ASP A 53 -10.04 4.70 -2.23
C ASP A 53 -11.26 5.63 -2.32
N GLN A 54 -11.29 6.66 -1.45
CA GLN A 54 -12.38 7.62 -1.40
C GLN A 54 -12.44 8.56 -2.62
N LEU A 55 -11.27 8.92 -3.17
CA LEU A 55 -11.15 9.91 -4.25
C LEU A 55 -11.06 9.29 -5.65
N ALA A 56 -10.68 8.02 -5.76
CA ALA A 56 -10.54 7.33 -7.04
C ALA A 56 -11.91 7.07 -7.70
N SER A 57 -11.90 7.02 -9.05
CA SER A 57 -13.08 6.71 -9.86
C SER A 57 -13.71 5.37 -9.48
N GLN A 58 -15.03 5.28 -9.63
CA GLN A 58 -15.80 4.07 -9.34
C GLN A 58 -15.47 2.88 -10.24
N ASP A 59 -14.75 3.11 -11.32
CA ASP A 59 -14.29 2.10 -12.26
C ASP A 59 -12.76 2.08 -12.42
N ALA A 60 -12.01 2.70 -11.50
CA ALA A 60 -10.56 2.77 -11.54
C ALA A 60 -9.91 1.38 -11.66
N VAL A 61 -8.76 1.32 -12.33
CA VAL A 61 -7.85 0.18 -12.30
C VAL A 61 -6.70 0.53 -11.36
N PHE A 62 -6.48 -0.28 -10.35
CA PHE A 62 -5.31 -0.24 -9.51
C PHE A 62 -4.33 -1.30 -9.97
N THR A 63 -3.06 -0.94 -10.12
CA THR A 63 -1.96 -1.89 -10.26
C THR A 63 -1.09 -1.82 -9.03
N CYS A 64 -0.51 -2.93 -8.59
CA CYS A 64 0.15 -2.99 -7.29
C CYS A 64 1.44 -3.80 -7.35
N ASP A 65 2.51 -3.24 -6.79
CA ASP A 65 3.73 -4.00 -6.53
C ASP A 65 3.50 -5.03 -5.43
N VAL A 66 4.13 -6.19 -5.55
CA VAL A 66 4.17 -7.15 -4.44
C VAL A 66 5.17 -6.69 -3.40
N GLY A 67 4.69 -6.59 -2.19
CA GLY A 67 5.32 -6.03 -1.02
C GLY A 67 4.25 -5.48 -0.08
N THR A 68 4.59 -4.55 0.81
CA THR A 68 3.63 -3.90 1.71
C THR A 68 2.47 -3.21 0.97
N PRO A 69 2.64 -2.60 -0.24
CA PRO A 69 1.52 -2.04 -0.99
C PRO A 69 0.40 -3.04 -1.30
N THR A 70 0.71 -4.33 -1.50
CA THR A 70 -0.29 -5.39 -1.70
C THR A 70 -1.19 -5.54 -0.47
N VAL A 71 -0.62 -5.50 0.73
CA VAL A 71 -1.37 -5.66 1.98
C VAL A 71 -2.33 -4.49 2.16
N TRP A 72 -1.86 -3.27 1.93
CA TRP A 72 -2.71 -2.07 2.04
C TRP A 72 -3.78 -2.04 0.96
N ALA A 73 -3.45 -2.40 -0.29
CA ALA A 73 -4.43 -2.51 -1.37
C ALA A 73 -5.55 -3.51 -1.02
N ALA A 74 -5.18 -4.71 -0.53
CA ALA A 74 -6.15 -5.74 -0.17
C ALA A 74 -7.06 -5.34 1.00
N ARG A 75 -6.53 -4.57 1.97
CA ARG A 75 -7.26 -4.17 3.17
C ARG A 75 -8.12 -2.93 3.00
N TYR A 76 -7.69 -1.95 2.21
CA TYR A 76 -8.27 -0.61 2.20
C TYR A 76 -8.93 -0.20 0.88
N LEU A 77 -8.68 -0.89 -0.24
CA LEU A 77 -9.41 -0.62 -1.47
C LEU A 77 -10.78 -1.29 -1.48
N THR A 78 -11.81 -0.50 -1.79
CA THR A 78 -13.18 -0.99 -1.94
C THR A 78 -13.39 -1.52 -3.35
N MET A 79 -13.64 -2.83 -3.47
CA MET A 79 -13.91 -3.50 -4.74
C MET A 79 -15.43 -3.59 -4.96
N ASN A 80 -15.94 -2.86 -5.95
CA ASN A 80 -17.36 -2.68 -6.23
C ASN A 80 -17.85 -3.42 -7.49
N GLY A 81 -17.06 -4.38 -8.00
CA GLY A 81 -17.34 -5.13 -9.22
C GLY A 81 -16.94 -4.42 -10.52
N ARG A 82 -16.76 -3.09 -10.52
CA ARG A 82 -16.27 -2.30 -11.66
C ARG A 82 -14.79 -1.98 -11.57
N ARG A 83 -14.28 -1.70 -10.37
CA ARG A 83 -12.84 -1.55 -10.10
C ARG A 83 -12.09 -2.84 -10.36
N ARG A 84 -10.82 -2.71 -10.70
CA ARG A 84 -9.89 -3.86 -10.89
C ARG A 84 -8.64 -3.61 -10.05
N LEU A 85 -8.12 -4.69 -9.48
CA LEU A 85 -6.80 -4.73 -8.86
C LEU A 85 -5.96 -5.75 -9.62
N ILE A 86 -4.82 -5.33 -10.14
CA ILE A 86 -3.90 -6.12 -10.96
C ILE A 86 -2.54 -6.13 -10.24
N GLY A 87 -1.91 -7.28 -10.15
CA GLY A 87 -0.59 -7.47 -9.55
C GLY A 87 -0.05 -8.85 -9.86
N SER A 88 1.23 -9.06 -9.62
CA SER A 88 1.90 -10.35 -9.81
C SER A 88 1.76 -11.26 -8.59
N PHE A 89 0.51 -11.45 -8.10
CA PHE A 89 0.26 -12.09 -6.80
C PHE A 89 0.66 -13.58 -6.74
N SER A 90 0.69 -14.26 -7.87
CA SER A 90 1.11 -15.67 -7.93
C SER A 90 2.62 -15.86 -8.00
N HIS A 91 3.34 -14.90 -8.61
CA HIS A 91 4.80 -14.96 -8.76
C HIS A 91 5.53 -14.10 -7.72
N GLY A 92 4.88 -13.09 -7.17
CA GLY A 92 5.46 -12.25 -6.13
C GLY A 92 6.45 -11.19 -6.64
N SER A 93 6.25 -10.63 -7.85
CA SER A 93 7.20 -9.67 -8.41
C SER A 93 7.04 -8.28 -7.82
N MET A 94 8.14 -7.68 -7.39
CA MET A 94 8.29 -6.24 -7.21
C MET A 94 8.30 -5.54 -8.58
N ALA A 95 8.20 -4.20 -8.57
CA ALA A 95 8.32 -3.33 -9.75
C ALA A 95 7.27 -3.57 -10.86
N CYS A 96 6.29 -4.43 -10.65
CA CYS A 96 5.31 -4.77 -11.68
C CYS A 96 4.17 -3.74 -11.82
N ALA A 97 3.94 -2.88 -10.82
CA ALA A 97 2.81 -1.96 -10.82
C ALA A 97 2.87 -0.94 -11.96
N LEU A 98 4.01 -0.29 -12.15
CA LEU A 98 4.19 0.75 -13.17
C LEU A 98 4.03 0.20 -14.60
N PRO A 99 4.72 -0.87 -15.05
CA PRO A 99 4.52 -1.44 -16.38
C PRO A 99 3.10 -1.99 -16.59
N GLN A 100 2.48 -2.57 -15.57
CA GLN A 100 1.07 -3.00 -15.64
C GLN A 100 0.12 -1.81 -15.80
N ALA A 101 0.41 -0.68 -15.14
CA ALA A 101 -0.36 0.56 -15.32
C ALA A 101 -0.25 1.08 -16.75
N CYS A 102 0.95 1.08 -17.33
CA CYS A 102 1.16 1.43 -18.73
C CYS A 102 0.30 0.53 -19.66
N GLY A 103 0.34 -0.79 -19.46
CA GLY A 103 -0.46 -1.74 -20.22
C GLY A 103 -1.96 -1.52 -20.06
N ALA A 104 -2.45 -1.36 -18.84
CA ALA A 104 -3.87 -1.12 -18.56
C ALA A 104 -4.37 0.20 -19.19
N GLN A 105 -3.56 1.26 -19.12
CA GLN A 105 -3.92 2.55 -19.70
C GLN A 105 -3.87 2.54 -21.24
N ALA A 106 -2.96 1.78 -21.83
CA ALA A 106 -2.88 1.62 -23.29
C ALA A 106 -4.13 0.95 -23.84
N VAL A 107 -4.68 -0.04 -23.11
CA VAL A 107 -5.91 -0.76 -23.51
C VAL A 107 -7.15 0.14 -23.41
N LYS A 108 -7.25 0.97 -22.38
CA LYS A 108 -8.44 1.83 -22.18
C LYS A 108 -8.04 3.21 -21.66
N ARG A 109 -7.74 4.10 -22.61
CA ARG A 109 -7.21 5.47 -22.33
C ARG A 109 -8.13 6.35 -21.51
N SER A 110 -9.45 6.15 -21.58
CA SER A 110 -10.44 6.94 -20.83
C SER A 110 -10.64 6.52 -19.38
N ARG A 111 -10.00 5.40 -18.97
CA ARG A 111 -10.17 4.85 -17.62
C ARG A 111 -9.06 5.36 -16.72
N GLN A 112 -9.40 5.71 -15.49
CA GLN A 112 -8.39 6.07 -14.50
C GLN A 112 -7.56 4.85 -14.10
N VAL A 113 -6.24 4.92 -14.25
CA VAL A 113 -5.30 3.87 -13.85
C VAL A 113 -4.34 4.42 -12.80
N ILE A 114 -4.27 3.74 -11.65
CA ILE A 114 -3.46 4.13 -10.50
C ILE A 114 -2.48 3.01 -10.19
N SER A 115 -1.18 3.31 -10.31
CA SER A 115 -0.07 2.43 -9.88
C SER A 115 0.22 2.67 -8.40
N MET A 116 0.26 1.60 -7.62
CA MET A 116 0.64 1.60 -6.20
C MET A 116 2.00 0.92 -6.06
N SER A 117 3.05 1.70 -5.99
CA SER A 117 4.44 1.23 -5.95
C SER A 117 5.10 1.52 -4.61
N GLY A 118 5.89 0.59 -4.09
CA GLY A 118 6.88 0.93 -3.08
C GLY A 118 8.05 1.70 -3.71
N ASP A 119 8.81 2.42 -2.88
CA ASP A 119 10.02 3.13 -3.30
C ASP A 119 11.04 2.21 -3.98
N GLY A 120 11.35 1.07 -3.37
CA GLY A 120 12.22 0.05 -3.96
C GLY A 120 11.67 -0.54 -5.25
N GLY A 121 10.35 -0.79 -5.32
CA GLY A 121 9.72 -1.29 -6.53
C GLY A 121 9.77 -0.28 -7.68
N LEU A 122 9.46 0.98 -7.40
CA LEU A 122 9.56 2.04 -8.41
C LEU A 122 11.01 2.21 -8.90
N ALA A 123 11.99 2.24 -7.98
CA ALA A 123 13.40 2.42 -8.33
C ALA A 123 13.90 1.36 -9.32
N MET A 124 13.43 0.11 -9.21
CA MET A 124 13.84 -0.98 -10.11
C MET A 124 13.43 -0.74 -11.58
N LEU A 125 12.27 -0.15 -11.86
CA LEU A 125 11.74 0.06 -13.21
C LEU A 125 11.26 1.50 -13.45
N MET A 126 11.82 2.50 -12.76
CA MET A 126 11.41 3.90 -12.94
C MET A 126 11.64 4.43 -14.36
N GLY A 127 12.47 3.79 -15.18
CA GLY A 127 12.62 4.08 -16.60
C GLY A 127 11.30 4.00 -17.38
N GLU A 128 10.33 3.21 -16.90
CA GLU A 128 8.99 3.10 -17.52
C GLU A 128 8.15 4.38 -17.38
N LEU A 129 8.57 5.36 -16.57
CA LEU A 129 7.99 6.71 -16.58
C LEU A 129 8.17 7.35 -17.98
N LEU A 130 9.32 7.14 -18.62
CA LEU A 130 9.56 7.62 -19.98
C LEU A 130 8.67 6.91 -21.00
N THR A 131 8.46 5.60 -20.85
CA THR A 131 7.52 4.83 -21.67
C THR A 131 6.10 5.40 -21.56
N ALA A 132 5.63 5.69 -20.37
CA ALA A 132 4.33 6.30 -20.16
C ALA A 132 4.23 7.70 -20.79
N LYS A 133 5.24 8.53 -20.61
CA LYS A 133 5.30 9.88 -21.20
C LYS A 133 5.32 9.84 -22.70
N GLN A 134 6.19 9.03 -23.31
CA GLN A 134 6.32 8.89 -24.75
C GLN A 134 5.01 8.44 -25.40
N ASN A 135 4.28 7.53 -24.76
CA ASN A 135 3.00 7.01 -25.24
C ASN A 135 1.80 7.85 -24.81
N LYS A 136 2.02 8.99 -24.15
CA LYS A 136 0.97 9.92 -23.65
C LYS A 136 -0.08 9.18 -22.80
N LEU A 137 0.37 8.31 -21.89
CA LEU A 137 -0.50 7.55 -20.99
C LEU A 137 -0.73 8.37 -19.71
N PRO A 138 -1.97 8.78 -19.38
CA PRO A 138 -2.27 9.63 -18.23
C PRO A 138 -2.32 8.83 -16.91
N ILE A 139 -1.39 7.91 -16.71
CA ILE A 139 -1.30 7.07 -15.51
C ILE A 139 -1.04 7.92 -14.25
N LYS A 140 -1.50 7.43 -13.12
CA LYS A 140 -1.29 7.99 -11.80
C LYS A 140 -0.40 7.05 -10.98
N VAL A 141 0.79 7.50 -10.59
CA VAL A 141 1.75 6.68 -9.82
C VAL A 141 1.79 7.18 -8.39
N VAL A 142 1.42 6.35 -7.43
CA VAL A 142 1.59 6.62 -6.00
C VAL A 142 2.79 5.83 -5.50
N VAL A 143 3.72 6.51 -4.86
CA VAL A 143 4.90 5.91 -4.24
C VAL A 143 4.73 5.92 -2.73
N PHE A 144 4.74 4.75 -2.12
CA PHE A 144 4.83 4.58 -0.68
C PHE A 144 6.32 4.57 -0.31
N ASN A 145 6.81 5.74 0.06
CA ASN A 145 8.23 5.99 0.29
C ASN A 145 8.54 5.90 1.79
N ASN A 146 9.08 4.77 2.24
CA ASN A 146 9.50 4.54 3.61
C ASN A 146 11.03 4.38 3.76
N GLY A 147 11.80 4.50 2.68
CA GLY A 147 13.25 4.37 2.66
C GLY A 147 13.75 2.95 2.92
N ALA A 148 12.92 1.92 2.67
CA ALA A 148 13.31 0.56 2.98
C ALA A 148 12.57 -0.51 2.16
N LEU A 149 13.20 -1.69 2.02
CA LEU A 149 12.54 -2.92 1.60
C LEU A 149 11.75 -3.53 2.77
N ALA A 150 10.68 -2.82 3.20
CA ALA A 150 9.99 -3.11 4.45
C ALA A 150 9.41 -4.51 4.56
N PHE A 151 8.95 -5.11 3.45
CA PHE A 151 8.42 -6.48 3.47
C PHE A 151 9.54 -7.49 3.73
N VAL A 152 10.75 -7.28 3.16
CA VAL A 152 11.94 -8.08 3.42
C VAL A 152 12.38 -7.92 4.88
N GLU A 153 12.38 -6.68 5.42
CA GLU A 153 12.66 -6.45 6.84
C GLU A 153 11.71 -7.21 7.76
N LEU A 154 10.42 -7.24 7.41
CA LEU A 154 9.42 -7.95 8.20
C LEU A 154 9.69 -9.46 8.23
N GLU A 155 10.08 -10.05 7.10
CA GLU A 155 10.44 -11.46 7.00
C GLU A 155 11.73 -11.77 7.77
N MET A 156 12.74 -10.89 7.69
CA MET A 156 13.96 -11.02 8.49
C MET A 156 13.66 -10.99 9.99
N LYS A 157 12.84 -10.03 10.45
CA LYS A 157 12.42 -9.92 11.85
C LYS A 157 11.63 -11.14 12.32
N ALA A 158 10.71 -11.65 11.48
CA ALA A 158 9.94 -12.86 11.76
C ALA A 158 10.82 -14.12 11.83
N SER A 159 11.96 -14.10 11.16
CA SER A 159 12.98 -15.18 11.20
C SER A 159 14.05 -14.97 12.28
N GLY A 160 13.99 -13.87 13.04
CA GLY A 160 14.92 -13.56 14.13
C GLY A 160 16.17 -12.80 13.72
N TYR A 161 16.26 -12.34 12.47
CA TYR A 161 17.44 -11.61 11.97
C TYR A 161 17.27 -10.10 12.18
N VAL A 162 18.39 -9.42 12.44
CA VAL A 162 18.50 -7.96 12.38
C VAL A 162 18.58 -7.53 10.92
N ASN A 163 17.98 -6.39 10.58
CA ASN A 163 17.95 -5.87 9.22
C ASN A 163 19.38 -5.72 8.64
N PHE A 164 19.54 -6.12 7.39
CA PHE A 164 20.79 -5.94 6.65
C PHE A 164 20.50 -5.78 5.16
N GLY A 165 21.04 -4.72 4.56
CA GLY A 165 20.92 -4.48 3.12
C GLY A 165 19.50 -4.10 2.66
N THR A 166 18.63 -3.65 3.57
CA THR A 166 17.24 -3.28 3.29
C THR A 166 17.01 -1.78 3.26
N ASP A 167 17.99 -0.99 3.70
CA ASP A 167 17.92 0.47 3.64
C ASP A 167 18.02 0.95 2.20
N LEU A 168 17.20 1.92 1.86
CA LEU A 168 17.21 2.59 0.57
C LEU A 168 17.51 4.08 0.78
N ASP A 169 18.28 4.65 -0.14
CA ASP A 169 18.37 6.10 -0.24
C ASP A 169 16.97 6.68 -0.50
N ASP A 170 16.73 7.90 -0.01
CA ASP A 170 15.45 8.59 -0.11
C ASP A 170 15.50 9.70 -1.19
N PRO A 171 15.50 9.37 -2.48
CA PRO A 171 15.43 10.37 -3.52
C PRO A 171 14.04 11.03 -3.50
N ASP A 172 13.98 12.28 -3.95
CA ASP A 172 12.70 12.92 -4.23
C ASP A 172 12.11 12.38 -5.53
N PHE A 173 11.26 11.36 -5.44
CA PHE A 173 10.60 10.77 -6.62
C PHE A 173 9.70 11.77 -7.36
N SER A 174 9.18 12.80 -6.68
CA SER A 174 8.37 13.82 -7.33
C SER A 174 9.20 14.70 -8.28
N GLN A 175 10.42 15.04 -7.90
CA GLN A 175 11.36 15.76 -8.77
C GLN A 175 11.84 14.90 -9.93
N LEU A 176 12.15 13.62 -9.67
CA LEU A 176 12.51 12.66 -10.73
C LEU A 176 11.38 12.54 -11.77
N ALA A 177 10.14 12.40 -11.31
CA ALA A 177 8.97 12.33 -12.19
C ALA A 177 8.77 13.64 -12.98
N THR A 178 8.99 14.79 -12.36
CA THR A 178 8.92 16.09 -13.02
C THR A 178 9.96 16.19 -14.15
N SER A 179 11.17 15.70 -13.92
CA SER A 179 12.22 15.62 -14.96
C SER A 179 11.82 14.69 -16.12
N CYS A 180 10.98 13.68 -15.86
CA CYS A 180 10.40 12.82 -16.90
C CYS A 180 9.13 13.42 -17.54
N GLY A 181 8.70 14.62 -17.15
CA GLY A 181 7.54 15.32 -17.71
C GLY A 181 6.19 14.90 -17.11
N PHE A 182 6.16 14.38 -15.90
CA PHE A 182 4.98 14.14 -15.08
C PHE A 182 4.65 15.37 -14.22
N LEU A 183 3.41 15.47 -13.75
CA LEU A 183 3.13 16.26 -12.57
C LEU A 183 3.69 15.52 -11.35
N GLY A 184 4.78 16.01 -10.76
CA GLY A 184 5.39 15.49 -9.55
C GLY A 184 4.85 16.21 -8.31
N LEU A 185 4.34 15.47 -7.33
CA LEU A 185 3.86 15.99 -6.06
C LEU A 185 4.48 15.17 -4.92
N ARG A 186 4.91 15.84 -3.85
CA ARG A 186 5.42 15.18 -2.65
C ARG A 186 4.55 15.52 -1.45
N VAL A 187 4.25 14.52 -0.62
CA VAL A 187 3.49 14.63 0.63
C VAL A 187 4.35 14.14 1.77
N THR A 188 4.55 15.00 2.77
CA THR A 188 5.32 14.69 3.99
C THR A 188 4.49 14.84 5.25
N GLN A 189 3.32 15.48 5.15
CA GLN A 189 2.42 15.73 6.28
C GLN A 189 0.99 15.30 5.96
N ALA A 190 0.29 14.75 6.93
CA ALA A 190 -1.07 14.23 6.76
C ALA A 190 -2.07 15.29 6.29
N ALA A 191 -1.92 16.54 6.74
CA ALA A 191 -2.79 17.66 6.35
C ALA A 191 -2.78 17.97 4.85
N GLU A 192 -1.69 17.67 4.14
CA GLU A 192 -1.54 17.93 2.71
C GLU A 192 -2.14 16.82 1.83
N LEU A 193 -2.29 15.60 2.37
CA LEU A 193 -2.58 14.41 1.59
C LEU A 193 -3.84 14.55 0.74
N GLN A 194 -4.93 14.99 1.34
CA GLN A 194 -6.22 15.05 0.63
C GLN A 194 -6.19 16.05 -0.53
N ALA A 195 -5.61 17.24 -0.31
CA ALA A 195 -5.52 18.28 -1.34
C ALA A 195 -4.62 17.85 -2.51
N LYS A 196 -3.41 17.32 -2.19
CA LYS A 196 -2.46 16.86 -3.21
C LYS A 196 -2.98 15.61 -3.93
N THR A 197 -3.68 14.70 -3.26
CA THR A 197 -4.31 13.55 -3.93
C THR A 197 -5.41 13.97 -4.90
N LYS A 198 -6.22 14.98 -4.56
CA LYS A 198 -7.21 15.54 -5.50
C LYS A 198 -6.55 16.14 -6.73
N GLN A 199 -5.49 16.95 -6.53
CA GLN A 199 -4.72 17.55 -7.62
C GLN A 199 -4.09 16.47 -8.52
N PHE A 200 -3.49 15.47 -7.91
CA PHE A 200 -2.88 14.32 -8.58
C PHE A 200 -3.88 13.55 -9.46
N LEU A 201 -5.06 13.23 -8.93
CA LEU A 201 -6.08 12.46 -9.66
C LEU A 201 -6.77 13.29 -10.75
N ALA A 202 -6.91 14.60 -10.54
CA ALA A 202 -7.57 15.52 -11.48
C ALA A 202 -6.67 15.97 -12.65
N HIS A 203 -5.36 15.73 -12.59
CA HIS A 203 -4.44 16.12 -13.66
C HIS A 203 -4.70 15.31 -14.93
N ASP A 204 -4.80 15.96 -16.08
CA ASP A 204 -5.11 15.30 -17.35
C ASP A 204 -3.96 14.45 -17.91
N GLY A 205 -2.70 14.78 -17.54
CA GLY A 205 -1.50 14.05 -17.94
C GLY A 205 -1.06 12.97 -16.92
N PRO A 206 0.10 12.37 -17.15
CA PRO A 206 0.70 11.47 -16.18
C PRO A 206 1.14 12.25 -14.93
N ALA A 207 0.93 11.66 -13.77
CA ALA A 207 1.27 12.27 -12.48
C ALA A 207 1.88 11.24 -11.52
N LEU A 208 2.76 11.73 -10.62
CA LEU A 208 3.34 10.94 -9.56
C LEU A 208 3.15 11.65 -8.21
N LEU A 209 2.69 10.90 -7.23
CA LEU A 209 2.52 11.32 -5.84
C LEU A 209 3.52 10.53 -4.97
N ASP A 210 4.61 11.17 -4.54
CA ASP A 210 5.59 10.63 -3.60
C ASP A 210 5.10 10.91 -2.18
N VAL A 211 4.77 9.87 -1.42
CA VAL A 211 4.23 9.98 -0.07
C VAL A 211 5.20 9.37 0.93
N LYS A 212 5.71 10.18 1.86
CA LYS A 212 6.53 9.69 2.97
C LYS A 212 5.66 8.95 3.96
N VAL A 213 5.90 7.65 4.09
CA VAL A 213 5.13 6.78 4.99
C VAL A 213 5.99 6.17 6.08
N GLN A 214 5.35 5.75 7.16
CA GLN A 214 6.00 5.12 8.31
C GLN A 214 6.73 3.84 7.89
N ARG A 215 8.00 3.72 8.32
CA ARG A 215 8.86 2.57 8.00
C ARG A 215 8.49 1.33 8.81
N GLN A 216 8.21 1.51 10.09
CA GLN A 216 8.06 0.42 11.05
C GLN A 216 6.61 -0.08 11.19
N GLU A 217 5.73 0.23 10.22
CA GLU A 217 4.39 -0.33 10.21
C GLU A 217 4.45 -1.86 10.03
N LEU A 218 3.88 -2.58 11.00
CA LEU A 218 3.80 -4.03 10.98
C LEU A 218 2.52 -4.50 10.28
N SER A 219 2.66 -4.87 9.03
CA SER A 219 1.60 -5.53 8.27
C SER A 219 1.43 -6.98 8.74
N MET A 220 0.89 -7.16 9.95
CA MET A 220 0.74 -8.48 10.58
C MET A 220 -0.16 -9.39 9.75
N PRO A 221 0.24 -10.64 9.49
CA PRO A 221 -0.64 -11.64 8.88
C PRO A 221 -1.81 -11.96 9.82
N PRO A 222 -2.96 -12.45 9.29
CA PRO A 222 -4.12 -12.79 10.10
C PRO A 222 -3.86 -13.83 11.18
N THR A 223 -2.87 -14.68 10.97
CA THR A 223 -2.40 -15.70 11.91
C THR A 223 -0.88 -15.67 11.99
N ILE A 224 -0.36 -15.68 13.20
CA ILE A 224 1.09 -15.72 13.47
C ILE A 224 1.41 -17.15 13.93
N SER A 225 2.40 -17.79 13.29
CA SER A 225 2.88 -19.10 13.76
C SER A 225 3.74 -18.94 15.03
N ILE A 226 3.88 -20.04 15.78
CA ILE A 226 4.75 -20.06 16.97
C ILE A 226 6.20 -19.78 16.59
N GLU A 227 6.64 -20.27 15.42
CA GLU A 227 7.99 -20.03 14.90
C GLU A 227 8.21 -18.54 14.61
N GLN A 228 7.26 -17.87 13.98
CA GLN A 228 7.31 -16.42 13.72
C GLN A 228 7.35 -15.62 15.03
N ALA A 229 6.54 -16.01 16.02
CA ALA A 229 6.56 -15.36 17.34
C ALA A 229 7.91 -15.53 18.06
N ARG A 230 8.51 -16.72 17.98
CA ARG A 230 9.87 -16.99 18.52
C ARG A 230 10.92 -16.22 17.76
N GLY A 231 10.89 -16.21 16.43
CA GLY A 231 11.82 -15.46 15.59
C GLY A 231 11.78 -13.97 15.92
N PHE A 232 10.57 -13.40 16.03
CA PHE A 232 10.40 -12.00 16.38
C PHE A 232 10.94 -11.68 17.79
N GLY A 233 10.74 -12.56 18.79
CA GLY A 233 11.35 -12.43 20.11
C GLY A 233 12.89 -12.47 20.07
N LEU A 234 13.46 -13.32 19.24
CA LEU A 234 14.91 -13.40 19.03
C LEU A 234 15.44 -12.11 18.35
N TYR A 235 14.73 -11.59 17.34
CA TYR A 235 15.06 -10.30 16.72
C TYR A 235 15.13 -9.18 17.76
N LEU A 236 14.13 -9.04 18.63
CA LEU A 236 14.11 -7.99 19.66
C LEU A 236 15.34 -8.07 20.57
N LEU A 237 15.72 -9.30 20.98
CA LEU A 237 16.90 -9.51 21.79
C LEU A 237 18.19 -9.15 21.03
N GLN A 238 18.33 -9.60 19.80
CA GLN A 238 19.50 -9.31 18.97
C GLN A 238 19.63 -7.81 18.62
N ALA A 239 18.54 -7.13 18.36
CA ALA A 239 18.52 -5.68 18.10
C ALA A 239 19.05 -4.91 19.31
N VAL A 240 18.62 -5.24 20.52
CA VAL A 240 19.10 -4.61 21.75
C VAL A 240 20.60 -4.91 21.96
N LEU A 241 21.03 -6.17 21.80
CA LEU A 241 22.43 -6.58 21.99
C LEU A 241 23.39 -5.96 20.96
N SER A 242 22.91 -5.65 19.75
CA SER A 242 23.69 -5.01 18.68
C SER A 242 23.63 -3.48 18.69
N GLY A 243 23.05 -2.87 19.74
CA GLY A 243 22.98 -1.42 19.90
C GLY A 243 21.89 -0.73 19.06
N ARG A 244 20.91 -1.49 18.53
CA ARG A 244 19.77 -1.02 17.72
C ARG A 244 18.48 -0.99 18.54
N GLY A 245 18.57 -0.68 19.80
CA GLY A 245 17.40 -0.61 20.70
C GLY A 245 16.42 0.51 20.34
N ASP A 246 16.87 1.55 19.64
CA ASP A 246 16.05 2.62 19.08
C ASP A 246 15.02 2.09 18.06
N GLU A 247 15.40 1.14 17.21
CA GLU A 247 14.46 0.49 16.27
C GLU A 247 13.35 -0.28 16.99
N VAL A 248 13.67 -0.90 18.12
CA VAL A 248 12.67 -1.60 18.94
C VAL A 248 11.69 -0.61 19.54
N LEU A 249 12.18 0.54 19.99
CA LEU A 249 11.33 1.61 20.52
C LEU A 249 10.44 2.22 19.44
N ASP A 250 10.95 2.46 18.24
CA ASP A 250 10.17 2.99 17.13
C ASP A 250 9.11 1.99 16.66
N LEU A 251 9.47 0.71 16.60
CA LEU A 251 8.53 -0.37 16.31
C LEU A 251 7.39 -0.42 17.34
N ALA A 252 7.73 -0.28 18.63
CA ALA A 252 6.75 -0.26 19.71
C ALA A 252 5.85 0.97 19.63
N LYS A 253 6.40 2.18 19.39
CA LYS A 253 5.64 3.40 19.23
C LYS A 253 4.65 3.30 18.06
N THR A 254 5.12 2.89 16.90
CA THR A 254 4.30 2.81 15.68
C THR A 254 3.16 1.81 15.81
N ASN A 255 3.38 0.66 16.50
CA ASN A 255 2.43 -0.45 16.45
C ASN A 255 1.67 -0.71 17.76
N LEU A 256 2.27 -0.45 18.92
CA LEU A 256 1.68 -0.75 20.23
C LEU A 256 0.96 0.46 20.82
N PHE A 257 1.62 1.61 20.86
CA PHE A 257 1.04 2.81 21.47
C PHE A 257 -0.12 3.35 20.65
N SER A 258 -0.07 3.27 19.32
CA SER A 258 -1.17 3.66 18.46
C SER A 258 -2.45 2.83 18.66
N ARG A 259 -2.34 1.58 19.17
CA ARG A 259 -3.49 0.71 19.47
C ARG A 259 -4.01 0.85 20.90
N LEU A 260 -3.24 1.43 21.81
CA LEU A 260 -3.64 1.61 23.21
C LEU A 260 -4.36 2.93 23.45
N PHE A 261 -4.23 3.89 22.55
CA PHE A 261 -4.84 5.24 22.66
C PHE A 261 -5.86 5.54 21.54
N SER A 262 -6.20 4.58 20.69
CA SER A 262 -7.34 4.59 19.76
C SER A 262 -8.50 3.72 20.30
#